data_b3e84f622afc9fb3885e70f5cc09e025
#
_entry.id   b3e84f622afc9fb3885e70f5cc09e025
#
_cell.length_a   1.000
_cell.length_b   1.000
_cell.length_c   1.000
_cell.angle_alpha   90.00
_cell.angle_beta   90.00
_cell.angle_gamma   90.00
#
_symmetry.space_group_name_H-M   'P 1'
#
loop_
_entity.id
_entity.type
_entity.pdbx_description
1 polymer ?
#
loop_
_entity_poly.entity_id
_entity_poly.type
_entity_poly.pdbx_seq_one_letter_code
_entity_poly.pdbx_strand_id
1 'polypeptide(L)'
;LICICSPQNPTGRVINPEVLKGICDLIVAENKLRANQVNSRPLYLFFDQIYADLSFGDNFVNPIHVCPEIRDYLICADGISKSLNATGVRVGWIFGPKDVIGKMAEILSHIGAWAPKAEQHALSRFIDESYDEYQSHLTYVKDEYEFISNEICGKFQELKDKGFRVDYQKPEGGIYISIYLDYVKSFPRTEDYISFLINDCGLGIVPFEYFGSKQKGWFRISIGNISSLNLDFIKRTIEESVKKSNVLVNSMVF
;
A
#
# COMPACT_ATOMS: atom_id res chain seq x y z
N LEU A 1 -5.25 -16.90 11.16
CA LEU A 1 -5.30 -16.03 9.99
C LEU A 1 -3.95 -15.37 9.79
N ILE A 2 -3.40 -15.43 8.57
CA ILE A 2 -2.23 -14.69 8.14
C ILE A 2 -2.74 -13.61 7.19
N CYS A 3 -2.31 -12.35 7.38
CA CYS A 3 -2.71 -11.22 6.53
C CYS A 3 -1.50 -10.69 5.79
N ILE A 4 -1.59 -10.58 4.47
CA ILE A 4 -0.55 -10.04 3.59
C ILE A 4 -1.20 -9.03 2.65
N CYS A 5 -0.56 -7.87 2.48
CA CYS A 5 -0.92 -6.88 1.47
C CYS A 5 0.20 -6.81 0.44
N SER A 6 -0.13 -6.91 -0.86
CA SER A 6 0.84 -6.79 -1.95
C SER A 6 0.17 -6.19 -3.20
N PRO A 7 0.75 -5.09 -3.78
CA PRO A 7 1.79 -4.21 -3.23
C PRO A 7 1.45 -3.69 -1.83
N GLN A 8 2.46 -3.49 -0.99
CA GLN A 8 2.28 -3.27 0.43
C GLN A 8 2.07 -1.79 0.80
N ASN A 9 1.11 -1.52 1.66
CA ASN A 9 1.04 -0.29 2.45
C ASN A 9 1.74 -0.55 3.81
N PRO A 10 2.79 0.17 4.21
CA PRO A 10 3.21 1.51 3.72
C PRO A 10 4.37 1.52 2.72
N THR A 11 4.96 0.39 2.35
CA THR A 11 6.28 0.34 1.72
C THR A 11 6.28 0.42 0.20
N GLY A 12 5.14 0.14 -0.45
CA GLY A 12 5.06 0.01 -1.92
C GLY A 12 5.78 -1.24 -2.46
N ARG A 13 6.22 -2.17 -1.60
CA ARG A 13 6.93 -3.39 -2.03
C ARG A 13 5.94 -4.44 -2.51
N VAL A 14 6.33 -5.17 -3.55
CA VAL A 14 5.65 -6.38 -4.00
C VAL A 14 6.28 -7.59 -3.31
N ILE A 15 5.47 -8.52 -2.82
CA ILE A 15 5.99 -9.75 -2.21
C ILE A 15 6.69 -10.60 -3.27
N ASN A 16 7.88 -11.08 -2.96
CA ASN A 16 8.62 -11.98 -3.85
C ASN A 16 7.82 -13.27 -4.07
N PRO A 17 7.65 -13.74 -5.34
CA PRO A 17 6.87 -14.94 -5.66
C PRO A 17 7.33 -16.20 -4.92
N GLU A 18 8.63 -16.38 -4.72
CA GLU A 18 9.17 -17.55 -4.00
C GLU A 18 8.82 -17.50 -2.50
N VAL A 19 8.88 -16.30 -1.90
CA VAL A 19 8.46 -16.08 -0.51
C VAL A 19 6.96 -16.33 -0.37
N LEU A 20 6.15 -15.80 -1.30
CA LEU A 20 4.70 -16.03 -1.32
C LEU A 20 4.38 -17.51 -1.44
N LYS A 21 5.06 -18.22 -2.36
CA LYS A 21 4.91 -19.66 -2.52
C LYS A 21 5.24 -20.40 -1.23
N GLY A 22 6.36 -20.08 -0.59
CA GLY A 22 6.75 -20.71 0.68
C GLY A 22 5.72 -20.52 1.79
N ILE A 23 5.10 -19.33 1.87
CA ILE A 23 4.02 -19.06 2.84
C ILE A 23 2.78 -19.91 2.50
N CYS A 24 2.40 -19.98 1.22
CA CYS A 24 1.26 -20.79 0.79
C CYS A 24 1.48 -22.28 1.06
N ASP A 25 2.65 -22.81 0.74
CA ASP A 25 3.02 -24.21 1.00
C ASP A 25 2.93 -24.54 2.50
N LEU A 26 3.42 -23.65 3.37
CA LEU A 26 3.31 -23.80 4.83
C LEU A 26 1.85 -23.83 5.30
N ILE A 27 0.98 -22.95 4.77
CA ILE A 27 -0.44 -22.93 5.11
C ILE A 27 -1.11 -24.23 4.69
N VAL A 28 -0.85 -24.72 3.48
CA VAL A 28 -1.40 -25.98 2.97
C VAL A 28 -0.93 -27.16 3.81
N ALA A 29 0.36 -27.24 4.11
CA ALA A 29 0.93 -28.31 4.94
C ALA A 29 0.32 -28.30 6.36
N GLU A 30 0.23 -27.13 6.99
CA GLU A 30 -0.36 -26.97 8.33
C GLU A 30 -1.83 -27.41 8.33
N ASN A 31 -2.61 -27.07 7.32
CA ASN A 31 -4.02 -27.47 7.23
C ASN A 31 -4.19 -28.98 7.02
N LYS A 32 -3.29 -29.64 6.32
CA LYS A 32 -3.27 -31.11 6.21
C LYS A 32 -3.05 -31.76 7.58
N LEU A 33 -2.19 -31.20 8.43
CA LEU A 33 -1.99 -31.67 9.81
C LEU A 33 -3.23 -31.43 10.67
N ARG A 34 -3.83 -30.23 10.57
CA ARG A 34 -5.03 -29.85 11.33
C ARG A 34 -6.25 -30.67 10.99
N ALA A 35 -6.41 -31.11 9.74
CA ALA A 35 -7.54 -31.95 9.33
C ALA A 35 -7.67 -33.25 10.14
N ASN A 36 -6.59 -33.74 10.73
CA ASN A 36 -6.55 -34.93 11.57
C ASN A 36 -6.70 -34.64 13.08
N GLN A 37 -6.91 -33.37 13.47
CA GLN A 37 -7.00 -32.96 14.88
C GLN A 37 -8.42 -32.58 15.24
N VAL A 38 -8.92 -33.14 16.34
CA VAL A 38 -10.26 -32.80 16.86
C VAL A 38 -10.31 -31.33 17.27
N ASN A 39 -11.36 -30.60 16.86
CA ASN A 39 -11.57 -29.18 17.16
C ASN A 39 -10.54 -28.21 16.59
N SER A 40 -9.70 -28.63 15.66
CA SER A 40 -8.80 -27.69 14.99
C SER A 40 -9.55 -26.81 13.98
N ARG A 41 -9.07 -25.57 13.82
CA ARG A 41 -9.62 -24.64 12.83
C ARG A 41 -8.63 -24.47 11.68
N PRO A 42 -9.08 -24.37 10.42
CA PRO A 42 -8.21 -24.08 9.30
C PRO A 42 -7.44 -22.77 9.47
N LEU A 43 -6.19 -22.75 8.99
CA LEU A 43 -5.40 -21.55 8.86
C LEU A 43 -5.66 -20.94 7.49
N TYR A 44 -6.08 -19.67 7.45
CA TYR A 44 -6.36 -18.95 6.22
C TYR A 44 -5.30 -17.91 5.92
N LEU A 45 -5.07 -17.66 4.63
CA LEU A 45 -4.38 -16.50 4.10
C LEU A 45 -5.42 -15.45 3.71
N PHE A 46 -5.39 -14.27 4.34
CA PHE A 46 -6.07 -13.08 3.85
C PHE A 46 -5.08 -12.28 3.02
N PHE A 47 -5.33 -12.20 1.72
CA PHE A 47 -4.47 -11.52 0.76
C PHE A 47 -5.15 -10.26 0.25
N ASP A 48 -4.67 -9.10 0.73
CA ASP A 48 -5.14 -7.79 0.28
C ASP A 48 -4.36 -7.38 -0.97
N GLN A 49 -5.03 -7.41 -2.12
CA GLN A 49 -4.44 -7.07 -3.41
C GLN A 49 -5.00 -5.75 -4.00
N ILE A 50 -5.49 -4.85 -3.14
CA ILE A 50 -6.11 -3.57 -3.56
C ILE A 50 -5.20 -2.69 -4.43
N TYR A 51 -3.90 -2.96 -4.45
CA TYR A 51 -2.90 -2.26 -5.27
C TYR A 51 -2.36 -3.12 -6.41
N ALA A 52 -2.92 -4.30 -6.70
CA ALA A 52 -2.41 -5.23 -7.69
C ALA A 52 -2.25 -4.60 -9.07
N ASP A 53 -3.29 -3.91 -9.55
CA ASP A 53 -3.30 -3.21 -10.84
C ASP A 53 -2.34 -2.01 -10.91
N LEU A 54 -1.83 -1.57 -9.76
CA LEU A 54 -0.84 -0.51 -9.63
C LEU A 54 0.57 -1.06 -9.39
N SER A 55 0.83 -2.32 -9.72
CA SER A 55 2.18 -2.89 -9.69
C SER A 55 3.01 -2.35 -10.86
N PHE A 56 4.19 -1.81 -10.57
CA PHE A 56 5.09 -1.27 -11.57
C PHE A 56 5.90 -2.44 -12.18
N GLY A 57 5.72 -2.66 -13.47
CA GLY A 57 6.23 -3.86 -14.14
C GLY A 57 5.37 -5.11 -13.91
N ASP A 58 5.93 -6.30 -14.25
CA ASP A 58 5.22 -7.59 -14.23
C ASP A 58 5.60 -8.46 -13.02
N ASN A 59 5.83 -7.84 -11.87
CA ASN A 59 6.32 -8.53 -10.68
C ASN A 59 5.21 -8.96 -9.69
N PHE A 60 3.96 -8.54 -9.89
CA PHE A 60 2.85 -8.98 -9.06
C PHE A 60 2.40 -10.39 -9.40
N VAL A 61 2.23 -11.22 -8.39
CA VAL A 61 1.71 -12.59 -8.54
C VAL A 61 0.64 -12.88 -7.50
N ASN A 62 -0.49 -13.42 -7.94
CA ASN A 62 -1.54 -13.88 -7.05
C ASN A 62 -1.17 -15.23 -6.42
N PRO A 63 -1.52 -15.48 -5.14
CA PRO A 63 -1.22 -16.73 -4.43
C PRO A 63 -1.61 -18.02 -5.17
N ILE A 64 -2.73 -18.00 -5.91
CA ILE A 64 -3.20 -19.18 -6.66
C ILE A 64 -2.24 -19.55 -7.80
N HIS A 65 -1.55 -18.58 -8.40
CA HIS A 65 -0.61 -18.84 -9.48
C HIS A 65 0.67 -19.56 -8.99
N VAL A 66 1.12 -19.25 -7.77
CA VAL A 66 2.34 -19.88 -7.20
C VAL A 66 2.05 -21.16 -6.42
N CYS A 67 0.81 -21.33 -5.93
CA CYS A 67 0.38 -22.49 -5.15
C CYS A 67 -1.14 -22.70 -5.37
N PRO A 68 -1.56 -23.47 -6.38
CA PRO A 68 -2.99 -23.69 -6.66
C PRO A 68 -3.77 -24.29 -5.47
N GLU A 69 -3.12 -25.10 -4.66
CA GLU A 69 -3.71 -25.77 -3.48
C GLU A 69 -4.12 -24.81 -2.37
N ILE A 70 -3.60 -23.57 -2.38
CA ILE A 70 -3.98 -22.53 -1.39
C ILE A 70 -5.44 -22.11 -1.54
N ARG A 71 -6.07 -22.38 -2.69
CA ARG A 71 -7.42 -21.93 -3.05
C ARG A 71 -8.46 -22.15 -1.95
N ASP A 72 -8.40 -23.29 -1.27
CA ASP A 72 -9.35 -23.66 -0.22
C ASP A 72 -9.12 -22.90 1.10
N TYR A 73 -8.01 -22.19 1.20
CA TYR A 73 -7.58 -21.45 2.39
C TYR A 73 -7.27 -19.97 2.10
N LEU A 74 -7.60 -19.50 0.90
CA LEU A 74 -7.30 -18.14 0.45
C LEU A 74 -8.57 -17.27 0.51
N ILE A 75 -8.42 -16.09 1.09
CA ILE A 75 -9.42 -15.01 1.06
C ILE A 75 -8.72 -13.81 0.44
N CYS A 76 -9.13 -13.40 -0.76
CA CYS A 76 -8.60 -12.23 -1.45
C CYS A 76 -9.56 -11.05 -1.33
N ALA A 77 -9.02 -9.88 -1.00
CA ALA A 77 -9.74 -8.61 -1.03
C ALA A 77 -9.20 -7.72 -2.14
N ASP A 78 -10.11 -7.09 -2.88
CA ASP A 78 -9.78 -6.18 -3.97
C ASP A 78 -10.86 -5.11 -4.17
N GLY A 79 -10.66 -4.15 -5.06
CA GLY A 79 -11.62 -3.11 -5.38
C GLY A 79 -11.04 -1.99 -6.23
N ILE A 80 -11.89 -1.05 -6.62
CA ILE A 80 -11.54 0.04 -7.54
C ILE A 80 -11.01 1.30 -6.84
N SER A 81 -10.99 1.31 -5.51
CA SER A 81 -10.64 2.52 -4.75
C SER A 81 -9.27 3.09 -5.11
N LYS A 82 -8.33 2.24 -5.51
CA LYS A 82 -6.94 2.61 -5.81
C LYS A 82 -6.66 2.53 -7.31
N SER A 83 -6.95 1.41 -7.93
CA SER A 83 -6.68 1.16 -9.34
C SER A 83 -7.37 2.16 -10.28
N LEU A 84 -8.59 2.59 -9.97
CA LEU A 84 -9.33 3.58 -10.77
C LEU A 84 -9.37 4.99 -10.13
N ASN A 85 -8.58 5.27 -9.09
CA ASN A 85 -8.70 6.52 -8.32
C ASN A 85 -10.13 6.78 -7.79
N ALA A 86 -10.91 5.73 -7.57
CA ALA A 86 -12.34 5.76 -7.31
C ALA A 86 -12.68 5.54 -5.82
N THR A 87 -11.87 6.10 -4.91
CA THR A 87 -12.04 5.92 -3.45
C THR A 87 -13.44 6.30 -2.96
N GLY A 88 -14.07 7.32 -3.57
CA GLY A 88 -15.41 7.80 -3.23
C GLY A 88 -16.56 6.90 -3.70
N VAL A 89 -16.33 6.02 -4.66
CA VAL A 89 -17.35 5.12 -5.23
C VAL A 89 -17.72 4.00 -4.26
N ARG A 90 -16.84 3.62 -3.35
CA ARG A 90 -17.08 2.66 -2.26
C ARG A 90 -17.41 1.25 -2.74
N VAL A 91 -16.81 0.77 -3.83
CA VAL A 91 -16.99 -0.59 -4.35
C VAL A 91 -15.69 -1.38 -4.23
N GLY A 92 -15.80 -2.54 -3.63
CA GLY A 92 -14.78 -3.57 -3.54
C GLY A 92 -15.43 -4.94 -3.41
N TRP A 93 -14.62 -5.97 -3.48
CA TRP A 93 -15.08 -7.35 -3.42
C TRP A 93 -14.11 -8.23 -2.66
N ILE A 94 -14.61 -9.35 -2.19
CA ILE A 94 -13.83 -10.42 -1.59
C ILE A 94 -14.18 -11.72 -2.30
N PHE A 95 -13.20 -12.55 -2.58
CA PHE A 95 -13.40 -13.89 -3.06
C PHE A 95 -12.59 -14.89 -2.22
N GLY A 96 -13.11 -16.12 -2.13
CA GLY A 96 -12.53 -17.17 -1.29
C GLY A 96 -13.44 -18.40 -1.18
N PRO A 97 -13.18 -19.28 -0.22
CA PRO A 97 -13.99 -20.48 0.00
C PRO A 97 -15.46 -20.13 0.26
N LYS A 98 -16.35 -20.88 -0.39
CA LYS A 98 -17.81 -20.60 -0.39
C LYS A 98 -18.39 -20.41 1.01
N ASP A 99 -18.02 -21.27 1.95
CA ASP A 99 -18.56 -21.23 3.32
C ASP A 99 -18.13 -19.97 4.06
N VAL A 100 -16.88 -19.52 3.84
CA VAL A 100 -16.35 -18.29 4.44
C VAL A 100 -17.07 -17.08 3.86
N ILE A 101 -17.16 -17.01 2.52
CA ILE A 101 -17.84 -15.91 1.83
C ILE A 101 -19.32 -15.85 2.20
N GLY A 102 -20.02 -17.01 2.31
CA GLY A 102 -21.41 -17.07 2.76
C GLY A 102 -21.60 -16.44 4.14
N LYS A 103 -20.76 -16.79 5.12
CA LYS A 103 -20.80 -16.21 6.46
C LYS A 103 -20.47 -14.71 6.48
N MET A 104 -19.52 -14.25 5.65
CA MET A 104 -19.24 -12.84 5.52
C MET A 104 -20.45 -12.08 4.96
N ALA A 105 -21.12 -12.62 3.95
CA ALA A 105 -22.33 -12.03 3.40
C ALA A 105 -23.48 -11.93 4.44
N GLU A 106 -23.66 -12.96 5.27
CA GLU A 106 -24.61 -12.93 6.38
C GLU A 106 -24.30 -11.81 7.37
N ILE A 107 -23.03 -11.66 7.77
CA ILE A 107 -22.59 -10.59 8.67
C ILE A 107 -22.85 -9.22 8.05
N LEU A 108 -22.49 -9.01 6.78
CA LEU A 108 -22.72 -7.76 6.07
C LEU A 108 -24.21 -7.40 6.01
N SER A 109 -25.10 -8.41 5.82
CA SER A 109 -26.55 -8.24 5.90
C SER A 109 -26.99 -7.69 7.25
N HIS A 110 -26.47 -8.24 8.34
CA HIS A 110 -26.87 -7.84 9.68
C HIS A 110 -26.40 -6.45 10.07
N ILE A 111 -25.20 -6.05 9.65
CA ILE A 111 -24.60 -4.74 9.98
C ILE A 111 -24.94 -3.65 8.96
N GLY A 112 -25.56 -4.00 7.82
CA GLY A 112 -25.92 -3.05 6.78
C GLY A 112 -24.72 -2.42 6.03
N ALA A 113 -23.58 -3.11 5.99
CA ALA A 113 -22.33 -2.59 5.40
C ALA A 113 -22.13 -3.05 3.95
N TRP A 114 -23.15 -2.88 3.11
CA TRP A 114 -23.07 -3.19 1.70
C TRP A 114 -22.42 -2.06 0.88
N ALA A 115 -21.70 -2.45 -0.18
CA ALA A 115 -21.34 -1.48 -1.22
C ALA A 115 -22.62 -0.93 -1.87
N PRO A 116 -22.66 0.38 -2.24
CA PRO A 116 -23.84 0.98 -2.83
C PRO A 116 -24.26 0.29 -4.13
N LYS A 117 -25.56 -0.02 -4.27
CA LYS A 117 -26.05 -0.84 -5.39
C LYS A 117 -25.91 -0.16 -6.75
N ALA A 118 -26.16 1.15 -6.81
CA ALA A 118 -26.07 1.91 -8.06
C ALA A 118 -24.62 1.89 -8.59
N GLU A 119 -23.65 2.09 -7.73
CA GLU A 119 -22.22 2.10 -8.06
C GLU A 119 -21.74 0.70 -8.48
N GLN A 120 -22.24 -0.37 -7.84
CA GLN A 120 -21.94 -1.74 -8.28
C GLN A 120 -22.44 -1.99 -9.71
N HIS A 121 -23.68 -1.57 -10.03
CA HIS A 121 -24.21 -1.69 -11.39
C HIS A 121 -23.47 -0.83 -12.40
N ALA A 122 -23.14 0.41 -12.03
CA ALA A 122 -22.37 1.31 -12.91
C ALA A 122 -20.99 0.71 -13.23
N LEU A 123 -20.29 0.18 -12.20
CA LEU A 123 -18.99 -0.47 -12.40
C LEU A 123 -19.10 -1.72 -13.27
N SER A 124 -20.10 -2.59 -13.02
CA SER A 124 -20.31 -3.78 -13.82
C SER A 124 -20.51 -3.43 -15.30
N ARG A 125 -21.39 -2.46 -15.58
CA ARG A 125 -21.61 -2.00 -16.95
C ARG A 125 -20.37 -1.38 -17.58
N PHE A 126 -19.62 -0.58 -16.83
CA PHE A 126 -18.38 0.03 -17.31
C PHE A 126 -17.35 -1.04 -17.73
N ILE A 127 -17.17 -2.09 -16.92
CA ILE A 127 -16.26 -3.20 -17.25
C ILE A 127 -16.79 -4.00 -18.45
N ASP A 128 -18.11 -4.29 -18.50
CA ASP A 128 -18.69 -5.14 -19.54
C ASP A 128 -18.83 -4.42 -20.89
N GLU A 129 -19.19 -3.14 -20.89
CA GLU A 129 -19.53 -2.37 -22.10
C GLU A 129 -18.36 -1.52 -22.62
N SER A 130 -17.35 -1.22 -21.77
CA SER A 130 -16.23 -0.31 -22.07
C SER A 130 -14.90 -0.89 -21.55
N TYR A 131 -14.64 -2.16 -21.83
CA TYR A 131 -13.46 -2.86 -21.32
C TYR A 131 -12.14 -2.22 -21.77
N ASP A 132 -12.07 -1.74 -23.00
CA ASP A 132 -10.85 -1.11 -23.54
C ASP A 132 -10.57 0.24 -22.85
N GLU A 133 -11.61 1.03 -22.57
CA GLU A 133 -11.50 2.26 -21.80
C GLU A 133 -11.10 1.97 -20.35
N TYR A 134 -11.67 0.92 -19.76
CA TYR A 134 -11.28 0.46 -18.42
C TYR A 134 -9.79 0.12 -18.37
N GLN A 135 -9.27 -0.69 -19.30
CA GLN A 135 -7.85 -1.05 -19.36
C GLN A 135 -6.95 0.16 -19.65
N SER A 136 -7.38 1.03 -20.55
CA SER A 136 -6.65 2.27 -20.86
C SER A 136 -6.52 3.18 -19.65
N HIS A 137 -7.58 3.29 -18.84
CA HIS A 137 -7.57 4.07 -17.61
C HIS A 137 -6.66 3.45 -16.54
N LEU A 138 -6.69 2.14 -16.36
CA LEU A 138 -5.76 1.44 -15.44
C LEU A 138 -4.30 1.70 -15.82
N THR A 139 -3.98 1.59 -17.09
CA THR A 139 -2.62 1.86 -17.62
C THR A 139 -2.23 3.31 -17.33
N TYR A 140 -3.10 4.27 -17.64
CA TYR A 140 -2.85 5.69 -17.37
C TYR A 140 -2.58 5.97 -15.89
N VAL A 141 -3.40 5.42 -14.99
CA VAL A 141 -3.25 5.64 -13.54
C VAL A 141 -1.94 5.01 -13.03
N LYS A 142 -1.60 3.82 -13.50
CA LYS A 142 -0.35 3.15 -13.15
C LYS A 142 0.87 3.95 -13.60
N ASP A 143 0.89 4.36 -14.86
CA ASP A 143 2.00 5.10 -15.46
C ASP A 143 2.22 6.47 -14.78
N GLU A 144 1.13 7.17 -14.43
CA GLU A 144 1.19 8.42 -13.68
C GLU A 144 1.80 8.22 -12.29
N TYR A 145 1.39 7.19 -11.55
CA TYR A 145 1.96 6.90 -10.22
C TYR A 145 3.41 6.42 -10.29
N GLU A 146 3.78 5.64 -11.29
CA GLU A 146 5.17 5.24 -11.50
C GLU A 146 6.05 6.45 -11.81
N PHE A 147 5.58 7.35 -12.70
CA PHE A 147 6.26 8.61 -13.00
C PHE A 147 6.46 9.47 -11.76
N ILE A 148 5.39 9.75 -11.00
CA ILE A 148 5.45 10.56 -9.77
C ILE A 148 6.40 9.92 -8.75
N SER A 149 6.36 8.60 -8.59
CA SER A 149 7.25 7.87 -7.69
C SER A 149 8.72 8.04 -8.07
N ASN A 150 9.03 7.92 -9.37
CA ASN A 150 10.38 8.08 -9.88
C ASN A 150 10.91 9.51 -9.64
N GLU A 151 10.08 10.52 -9.88
CA GLU A 151 10.44 11.92 -9.69
C GLU A 151 10.70 12.27 -8.21
N ILE A 152 9.86 11.78 -7.29
CA ILE A 152 10.05 11.99 -5.86
C ILE A 152 11.28 11.23 -5.36
N CYS A 153 11.45 9.97 -5.76
CA CYS A 153 12.67 9.21 -5.43
C CYS A 153 13.94 9.87 -5.96
N GLY A 154 13.89 10.39 -7.19
CA GLY A 154 15.01 11.17 -7.78
C GLY A 154 15.34 12.41 -6.95
N LYS A 155 14.32 13.10 -6.39
CA LYS A 155 14.55 14.24 -5.49
C LYS A 155 15.23 13.83 -4.19
N PHE A 156 14.86 12.70 -3.60
CA PHE A 156 15.55 12.18 -2.41
C PHE A 156 16.96 11.73 -2.72
N GLN A 157 17.22 11.15 -3.90
CA GLN A 157 18.57 10.82 -4.34
C GLN A 157 19.44 12.09 -4.49
N GLU A 158 18.92 13.13 -5.13
CA GLU A 158 19.61 14.42 -5.26
C GLU A 158 19.99 15.02 -3.88
N LEU A 159 19.06 14.99 -2.93
CA LEU A 159 19.30 15.47 -1.58
C LEU A 159 20.36 14.64 -0.84
N LYS A 160 20.33 13.32 -1.00
CA LYS A 160 21.30 12.39 -0.44
C LYS A 160 22.71 12.67 -1.01
N ASP A 161 22.83 12.89 -2.33
CA ASP A 161 24.08 13.19 -3.01
C ASP A 161 24.66 14.54 -2.57
N LYS A 162 23.81 15.49 -2.18
CA LYS A 162 24.19 16.78 -1.55
C LYS A 162 24.61 16.65 -0.08
N GLY A 163 24.60 15.44 0.50
CA GLY A 163 25.03 15.17 1.87
C GLY A 163 23.96 15.38 2.93
N PHE A 164 22.69 15.57 2.57
CA PHE A 164 21.60 15.59 3.55
C PHE A 164 21.37 14.19 4.13
N ARG A 165 20.94 14.14 5.40
CA ARG A 165 20.71 12.89 6.15
C ARG A 165 19.34 12.28 5.82
N VAL A 166 19.17 11.88 4.56
CA VAL A 166 17.95 11.31 4.02
C VAL A 166 18.25 10.01 3.27
N ASP A 167 17.25 9.15 3.15
CA ASP A 167 17.27 7.97 2.29
C ASP A 167 15.85 7.68 1.81
N TYR A 168 15.70 6.74 0.89
CA TYR A 168 14.38 6.33 0.39
C TYR A 168 14.42 4.87 -0.07
N GLN A 169 13.24 4.29 -0.18
CA GLN A 169 13.04 2.99 -0.79
C GLN A 169 12.09 3.16 -1.97
N LYS A 170 12.61 2.85 -3.18
CA LYS A 170 11.80 2.93 -4.40
C LYS A 170 10.67 1.91 -4.31
N PRO A 171 9.39 2.33 -4.50
CA PRO A 171 8.28 1.40 -4.52
C PRO A 171 8.29 0.54 -5.78
N GLU A 172 7.71 -0.65 -5.68
CA GLU A 172 7.47 -1.58 -6.78
C GLU A 172 6.00 -1.57 -7.23
N GLY A 173 5.17 -0.76 -6.55
CA GLY A 173 3.76 -0.56 -6.87
C GLY A 173 3.02 0.23 -5.80
N GLY A 174 1.72 0.42 -6.04
CA GLY A 174 0.83 1.15 -5.14
C GLY A 174 1.01 2.67 -5.21
N ILE A 175 0.63 3.35 -4.13
CA ILE A 175 0.58 4.81 -4.05
C ILE A 175 1.42 5.36 -2.88
N TYR A 176 2.43 4.60 -2.43
CA TYR A 176 3.23 4.95 -1.26
C TYR A 176 4.72 4.86 -1.53
N ILE A 177 5.45 5.84 -1.01
CA ILE A 177 6.91 5.87 -1.03
C ILE A 177 7.40 5.86 0.41
N SER A 178 8.37 5.01 0.70
CA SER A 178 9.10 4.99 1.97
C SER A 178 10.29 5.93 1.90
N ILE A 179 10.36 6.87 2.83
CA ILE A 179 11.47 7.82 2.95
C ILE A 179 12.07 7.74 4.35
N TYR A 180 13.35 8.03 4.44
CA TYR A 180 14.07 8.09 5.69
C TYR A 180 14.56 9.52 5.95
N LEU A 181 14.26 10.06 7.14
CA LEU A 181 14.67 11.37 7.60
C LEU A 181 15.34 11.21 8.97
N ASP A 182 16.68 11.21 9.00
CA ASP A 182 17.44 11.01 10.25
C ASP A 182 17.22 12.11 11.28
N TYR A 183 16.79 13.28 10.84
CA TYR A 183 16.55 14.47 11.68
C TYR A 183 15.59 14.23 12.83
N VAL A 184 14.61 13.32 12.67
CA VAL A 184 13.64 12.97 13.72
C VAL A 184 14.31 12.48 15.01
N LYS A 185 15.51 11.90 14.93
CA LYS A 185 16.26 11.41 16.10
C LYS A 185 16.73 12.53 17.03
N SER A 186 16.79 13.76 16.55
CA SER A 186 17.15 14.93 17.33
C SER A 186 15.96 15.56 18.08
N PHE A 187 14.75 15.06 17.86
CA PHE A 187 13.55 15.49 18.55
C PHE A 187 13.22 14.54 19.71
N PRO A 188 12.65 15.04 20.83
CA PRO A 188 12.27 14.20 21.97
C PRO A 188 11.28 13.10 21.59
N ARG A 189 10.29 13.44 20.74
CA ARG A 189 9.27 12.53 20.23
C ARG A 189 9.12 12.67 18.72
N THR A 190 8.69 11.61 18.04
CA THR A 190 8.39 11.62 16.60
C THR A 190 7.29 12.63 16.25
N GLU A 191 6.29 12.79 17.13
CA GLU A 191 5.18 13.73 16.96
C GLU A 191 5.65 15.20 16.93
N ASP A 192 6.68 15.54 17.69
CA ASP A 192 7.25 16.90 17.72
C ASP A 192 7.89 17.23 16.36
N TYR A 193 8.58 16.26 15.75
CA TYR A 193 9.13 16.41 14.41
C TYR A 193 8.02 16.48 13.34
N ILE A 194 6.97 15.66 13.45
CA ILE A 194 5.82 15.72 12.54
C ILE A 194 5.14 17.09 12.62
N SER A 195 4.93 17.60 13.84
CA SER A 195 4.35 18.93 14.06
C SER A 195 5.18 20.02 13.38
N PHE A 196 6.51 19.97 13.48
CA PHE A 196 7.41 20.85 12.76
C PHE A 196 7.26 20.70 11.24
N LEU A 197 7.25 19.47 10.70
CA LEU A 197 7.09 19.26 9.27
C LEU A 197 5.77 19.81 8.74
N ILE A 198 4.68 19.65 9.48
CA ILE A 198 3.35 20.16 9.07
C ILE A 198 3.30 21.69 9.20
N ASN A 199 3.63 22.23 10.38
CA ASN A 199 3.37 23.64 10.70
C ASN A 199 4.40 24.59 10.06
N ASP A 200 5.68 24.18 10.02
CA ASP A 200 6.77 25.04 9.56
C ASP A 200 7.22 24.75 8.14
N CYS A 201 6.91 23.54 7.64
CA CYS A 201 7.34 23.10 6.31
C CYS A 201 6.20 22.82 5.34
N GLY A 202 4.96 22.65 5.82
CA GLY A 202 3.81 22.29 4.97
C GLY A 202 3.87 20.85 4.43
N LEU A 203 4.67 19.97 5.06
CA LEU A 203 4.85 18.57 4.62
C LEU A 203 4.13 17.60 5.57
N GLY A 204 3.06 16.97 5.09
CA GLY A 204 2.33 15.91 5.81
C GLY A 204 2.81 14.52 5.41
N ILE A 205 3.42 13.80 6.33
CA ILE A 205 3.90 12.42 6.16
C ILE A 205 3.54 11.57 7.37
N VAL A 206 3.51 10.25 7.22
CA VAL A 206 3.09 9.34 8.29
C VAL A 206 4.28 8.49 8.73
N PRO A 207 4.66 8.51 10.02
CA PRO A 207 5.76 7.72 10.54
C PRO A 207 5.45 6.22 10.52
N PHE A 208 6.48 5.41 10.30
CA PHE A 208 6.33 3.95 10.26
C PHE A 208 5.97 3.36 11.62
N GLU A 209 6.23 4.05 12.71
CA GLU A 209 5.79 3.65 14.05
C GLU A 209 4.27 3.45 14.13
N TYR A 210 3.48 4.21 13.36
CA TYR A 210 2.01 4.05 13.31
C TYR A 210 1.57 2.79 12.53
N PHE A 211 2.49 2.16 11.81
CA PHE A 211 2.30 0.85 11.17
C PHE A 211 2.96 -0.29 11.94
N GLY A 212 3.40 -0.05 13.19
CA GLY A 212 3.99 -1.05 14.08
C GLY A 212 5.50 -1.23 13.95
N SER A 213 6.19 -0.40 13.16
CA SER A 213 7.66 -0.43 13.09
C SER A 213 8.28 0.10 14.38
N LYS A 214 9.39 -0.53 14.80
CA LYS A 214 10.24 -0.02 15.90
C LYS A 214 11.37 0.88 15.41
N GLN A 215 11.53 1.03 14.10
CA GLN A 215 12.59 1.81 13.49
C GLN A 215 12.14 3.27 13.32
N LYS A 216 12.75 4.18 14.08
CA LYS A 216 12.54 5.61 13.91
C LYS A 216 13.20 6.13 12.63
N GLY A 217 12.61 7.14 12.03
CA GLY A 217 13.15 7.85 10.88
C GLY A 217 12.57 7.44 9.55
N TRP A 218 11.83 6.34 9.49
CA TRP A 218 11.08 5.96 8.30
C TRP A 218 9.68 6.56 8.30
N PHE A 219 9.31 7.13 7.16
CA PHE A 219 8.00 7.75 6.94
C PHE A 219 7.41 7.28 5.61
N ARG A 220 6.09 7.31 5.54
CA ARG A 220 5.32 7.09 4.32
C ARG A 220 4.88 8.42 3.71
N ILE A 221 5.22 8.65 2.45
CA ILE A 221 4.57 9.64 1.59
C ILE A 221 3.44 8.94 0.83
N SER A 222 2.24 9.53 0.82
CA SER A 222 1.15 9.12 -0.07
C SER A 222 1.17 9.99 -1.32
N ILE A 223 1.23 9.36 -2.49
CA ILE A 223 1.22 10.05 -3.79
C ILE A 223 -0.17 10.05 -4.43
N GLY A 224 -1.17 9.44 -3.79
CA GLY A 224 -2.52 9.29 -4.35
C GLY A 224 -3.25 10.61 -4.66
N ASN A 225 -2.80 11.74 -4.08
CA ASN A 225 -3.34 13.08 -4.35
C ASN A 225 -2.33 13.98 -5.07
N ILE A 226 -1.21 13.43 -5.54
CA ILE A 226 -0.19 14.13 -6.31
C ILE A 226 -0.48 13.87 -7.78
N SER A 227 -0.38 14.90 -8.60
CA SER A 227 -0.43 14.82 -10.05
C SER A 227 0.82 15.45 -10.65
N SER A 228 1.09 15.17 -11.90
CA SER A 228 2.16 15.82 -12.65
C SER A 228 2.09 17.35 -12.61
N LEU A 229 0.86 17.93 -12.50
CA LEU A 229 0.64 19.37 -12.43
C LEU A 229 1.15 20.05 -11.14
N ASN A 230 1.15 19.33 -10.00
CA ASN A 230 1.62 19.88 -8.72
C ASN A 230 2.95 19.30 -8.23
N LEU A 231 3.57 18.44 -9.02
CA LEU A 231 4.76 17.68 -8.65
C LEU A 231 5.96 18.59 -8.32
N ASP A 232 6.20 19.66 -9.09
CA ASP A 232 7.26 20.60 -8.81
C ASP A 232 7.09 21.35 -7.50
N PHE A 233 5.85 21.65 -7.12
CA PHE A 233 5.54 22.22 -5.82
C PHE A 233 5.89 21.24 -4.70
N ILE A 234 5.50 19.99 -4.84
CA ILE A 234 5.79 18.93 -3.87
C ILE A 234 7.30 18.70 -3.73
N LYS A 235 8.04 18.62 -4.85
CA LYS A 235 9.50 18.47 -4.85
C LYS A 235 10.20 19.63 -4.13
N ARG A 236 9.74 20.87 -4.33
CA ARG A 236 10.25 22.04 -3.60
C ARG A 236 9.93 21.97 -2.11
N THR A 237 8.72 21.60 -1.74
CA THR A 237 8.31 21.45 -0.34
C THR A 237 9.16 20.40 0.39
N ILE A 238 9.47 19.27 -0.25
CA ILE A 238 10.36 18.24 0.27
C ILE A 238 11.77 18.83 0.48
N GLU A 239 12.33 19.51 -0.50
CA GLU A 239 13.67 20.10 -0.42
C GLU A 239 13.77 21.13 0.70
N GLU A 240 12.81 22.05 0.80
CA GLU A 240 12.76 23.06 1.84
C GLU A 240 12.62 22.44 3.24
N SER A 241 11.78 21.40 3.37
CA SER A 241 11.59 20.67 4.63
C SER A 241 12.88 20.02 5.12
N VAL A 242 13.63 19.40 4.20
CA VAL A 242 14.93 18.78 4.51
C VAL A 242 15.96 19.85 4.89
N LYS A 243 16.05 20.96 4.16
CA LYS A 243 16.94 22.07 4.48
C LYS A 243 16.64 22.70 5.83
N LYS A 244 15.37 22.99 6.13
CA LYS A 244 14.95 23.54 7.44
C LYS A 244 15.25 22.56 8.57
N SER A 245 14.99 21.25 8.38
CA SER A 245 15.33 20.21 9.36
C SER A 245 16.83 20.18 9.64
N ASN A 246 17.67 20.29 8.62
CA ASN A 246 19.12 20.28 8.76
C ASN A 246 19.62 21.51 9.53
N VAL A 247 19.09 22.70 9.23
CA VAL A 247 19.44 23.94 9.94
C VAL A 247 19.03 23.86 11.41
N LEU A 248 17.77 23.45 11.68
CA LEU A 248 17.23 23.36 13.03
C LEU A 248 18.03 22.39 13.90
N VAL A 249 18.32 21.19 13.38
CA VAL A 249 19.06 20.17 14.14
C VAL A 249 20.51 20.61 14.41
N ASN A 250 21.15 21.25 13.46
CA ASN A 250 22.51 21.78 13.66
C ASN A 250 22.54 22.92 14.70
N SER A 251 21.45 23.68 14.86
CA SER A 251 21.34 24.71 15.91
C SER A 251 21.05 24.14 17.31
N MET A 252 20.59 22.91 17.42
CA MET A 252 20.33 22.21 18.71
C MET A 252 21.60 21.56 19.30
N VAL A 253 22.68 21.48 18.52
CA VAL A 253 23.95 20.86 18.92
C VAL A 253 24.89 21.85 19.63
N PHE A 254 24.53 23.11 19.72
CA PHE A 254 25.22 24.19 20.45
C PHE A 254 24.38 24.64 21.62
#